data_a351a8f44b3ffc935dad5497ab49302d
#
_entry.id   a351a8f44b3ffc935dad5497ab49302d
#
_cell.length_a   1.000
_cell.length_b   1.000
_cell.length_c   1.000
_cell.angle_alpha   90.00
_cell.angle_beta   90.00
_cell.angle_gamma   90.00
#
_symmetry.space_group_name_H-M   'P 1'
#
loop_
_entity.id
_entity.type
_entity.pdbx_description
1 polymer ?
#
loop_
_entity_poly.entity_id
_entity_poly.type
_entity_poly.pdbx_seq_one_letter_code
_entity_poly.pdbx_strand_id
1 'polypeptide(L)'
;MTTPEAPPSASRWLEPLLALIVAGGVVWAGYHWITEGFLPQPFFYEPFDIWADWFNTAYWARDPGTYDTWRTIYPPLSFVFLQMFGLEHCYPIATGTDPSAGLMARGCDWPGYVTLHAFFLINAVLVYRIYKKIDPRSAPWRAFALAAGLPMLDGLERGNLIIVSFTCLVLAYGPLLRSARLRWVFAGLAINFKVYLIAALFPLLLRRKWRWVEGALVATVMIYLLSYAWLGRGTPKEIVDNILSFNDQLGAAQLLDLWYATTYRALLSLLGSSNFPMMDIIGSRNVDLLLVLIPAIQYTVQASLIAAAVAIWLRPEVVPLYRVINIGLMLALITSEAGGYTQAYFIFFIFMERWKGFGIKWAIVAAYVLSIPLDIPLDRSLPVVRPAYFPNTTIIVNYYIMLGPFVRPLIVLTIAFAIACATLRTVWLDSRANGWRDRWRFAPDVTPRVTDAALDGQAAASADAR
;
A
#
# COMPACT_ATOMS: atom_id res chain seq x y z
N MET A 1 3.03 -29.56 -24.69
CA MET A 1 1.92 -29.15 -23.81
C MET A 1 2.09 -29.90 -22.49
N THR A 2 2.69 -29.27 -21.49
CA THR A 2 2.74 -29.83 -20.13
C THR A 2 1.41 -29.53 -19.49
N THR A 3 0.66 -30.58 -19.09
CA THR A 3 -0.54 -30.47 -18.27
C THR A 3 -0.26 -29.52 -17.10
N PRO A 4 -1.13 -28.53 -16.80
CA PRO A 4 -0.95 -27.66 -15.65
C PRO A 4 -0.89 -28.54 -14.40
N GLU A 5 0.25 -28.51 -13.70
CA GLU A 5 0.40 -29.18 -12.41
C GLU A 5 -0.76 -28.82 -11.52
N ALA A 6 -1.52 -29.80 -11.06
CA ALA A 6 -2.61 -29.58 -10.11
C ALA A 6 -2.04 -28.86 -8.87
N PRO A 7 -2.68 -27.78 -8.39
CA PRO A 7 -2.19 -27.08 -7.21
C PRO A 7 -2.14 -28.05 -6.03
N PRO A 8 -1.13 -27.94 -5.14
CA PRO A 8 -1.01 -28.80 -3.99
C PRO A 8 -2.29 -28.74 -3.13
N SER A 9 -2.71 -29.88 -2.62
CA SER A 9 -3.99 -30.07 -1.90
C SER A 9 -4.21 -29.08 -0.74
N ALA A 10 -3.13 -28.62 -0.10
CA ALA A 10 -3.16 -27.67 1.01
C ALA A 10 -3.70 -26.27 0.60
N SER A 11 -3.46 -25.78 -0.64
CA SER A 11 -3.94 -24.46 -1.08
C SER A 11 -5.46 -24.43 -1.25
N ARG A 12 -6.10 -25.59 -1.46
CA ARG A 12 -7.54 -25.67 -1.71
C ARG A 12 -8.38 -25.26 -0.51
N TRP A 13 -7.90 -25.52 0.72
CA TRP A 13 -8.64 -25.22 1.96
C TRP A 13 -8.09 -24.03 2.72
N LEU A 14 -6.81 -23.77 2.62
CA LEU A 14 -6.15 -22.76 3.43
C LEU A 14 -6.54 -21.32 2.99
N GLU A 15 -6.55 -21.01 1.70
CA GLU A 15 -6.97 -19.68 1.23
C GLU A 15 -8.43 -19.36 1.54
N PRO A 16 -9.41 -20.25 1.31
CA PRO A 16 -10.78 -20.06 1.78
C PRO A 16 -10.88 -19.84 3.29
N LEU A 17 -10.17 -20.63 4.10
CA LEU A 17 -10.17 -20.48 5.55
C LEU A 17 -9.63 -19.11 5.99
N LEU A 18 -8.50 -18.68 5.43
CA LEU A 18 -7.92 -17.37 5.71
C LEU A 18 -8.86 -16.22 5.28
N ALA A 19 -9.52 -16.35 4.13
CA ALA A 19 -10.51 -15.37 3.69
C ALA A 19 -11.74 -15.33 4.62
N LEU A 20 -12.17 -16.48 5.17
CA LEU A 20 -13.24 -16.51 6.18
C LEU A 20 -12.83 -15.83 7.49
N ILE A 21 -11.56 -15.92 7.89
CA ILE A 21 -11.05 -15.18 9.06
C ILE A 21 -11.10 -13.66 8.78
N VAL A 22 -10.70 -13.23 7.58
CA VAL A 22 -10.86 -11.82 7.16
C VAL A 22 -12.33 -11.40 7.21
N ALA A 23 -13.24 -12.23 6.69
CA ALA A 23 -14.68 -11.95 6.73
C ALA A 23 -15.22 -11.85 8.16
N GLY A 24 -14.80 -12.73 9.06
CA GLY A 24 -15.11 -12.66 10.49
C GLY A 24 -14.66 -11.35 11.12
N GLY A 25 -13.46 -10.87 10.77
CA GLY A 25 -12.96 -9.58 11.22
C GLY A 25 -13.77 -8.40 10.70
N VAL A 26 -14.21 -8.43 9.43
CA VAL A 26 -15.09 -7.40 8.86
C VAL A 26 -16.44 -7.36 9.59
N VAL A 27 -17.04 -8.54 9.82
CA VAL A 27 -18.31 -8.64 10.56
C VAL A 27 -18.14 -8.11 11.98
N TRP A 28 -17.05 -8.44 12.65
CA TRP A 28 -16.76 -7.93 13.99
C TRP A 28 -16.59 -6.40 13.99
N ALA A 29 -15.85 -5.84 13.05
CA ALA A 29 -15.69 -4.39 12.95
C ALA A 29 -17.03 -3.68 12.72
N GLY A 30 -17.89 -4.24 11.86
CA GLY A 30 -19.23 -3.73 11.64
C GLY A 30 -20.13 -3.86 12.87
N TYR A 31 -20.07 -4.97 13.59
CA TYR A 31 -20.79 -5.16 14.84
C TYR A 31 -20.37 -4.12 15.90
N HIS A 32 -19.03 -3.94 16.07
CA HIS A 32 -18.48 -2.97 17.01
C HIS A 32 -18.93 -1.53 16.67
N TRP A 33 -18.93 -1.17 15.37
CA TRP A 33 -19.43 0.12 14.91
C TRP A 33 -20.91 0.33 15.30
N ILE A 34 -21.74 -0.68 15.13
CA ILE A 34 -23.18 -0.59 15.43
C ILE A 34 -23.43 -0.50 16.93
N THR A 35 -22.67 -1.22 17.77
CA THR A 35 -22.90 -1.30 19.20
C THR A 35 -22.21 -0.18 19.99
N GLU A 36 -21.00 0.21 19.59
CA GLU A 36 -20.16 1.16 20.33
C GLU A 36 -20.12 2.55 19.68
N GLY A 37 -20.53 2.66 18.40
CA GLY A 37 -20.55 3.93 17.66
C GLY A 37 -19.19 4.34 17.06
N PHE A 38 -18.16 3.47 17.14
CA PHE A 38 -16.85 3.68 16.52
C PHE A 38 -16.24 2.37 16.05
N LEU A 39 -15.26 2.45 15.14
CA LEU A 39 -14.55 1.26 14.65
C LEU A 39 -13.53 0.78 15.68
N PRO A 40 -13.34 -0.56 15.82
CA PRO A 40 -12.32 -1.09 16.73
C PRO A 40 -10.91 -0.81 16.20
N GLN A 41 -9.93 -0.82 17.11
CA GLN A 41 -8.54 -0.91 16.66
C GLN A 41 -8.34 -2.21 15.84
N PRO A 42 -7.63 -2.23 14.76
CA PRO A 42 -6.58 -1.30 14.34
C PRO A 42 -7.02 -0.13 13.44
N PHE A 43 -8.30 0.09 13.25
CA PHE A 43 -8.76 1.30 12.59
C PHE A 43 -8.41 2.54 13.41
N PHE A 44 -8.57 3.72 12.81
CA PHE A 44 -8.17 4.94 13.46
C PHE A 44 -8.96 5.16 14.76
N TYR A 45 -8.29 5.58 15.82
CA TYR A 45 -8.81 5.61 17.18
C TYR A 45 -9.68 6.83 17.51
N GLU A 46 -9.62 7.89 16.70
CA GLU A 46 -10.41 9.09 16.87
C GLU A 46 -11.68 9.03 16.01
N PRO A 47 -12.84 8.71 16.58
CA PRO A 47 -14.07 8.58 15.79
C PRO A 47 -14.45 9.86 15.06
N PHE A 48 -14.07 11.02 15.61
CA PHE A 48 -14.26 12.32 14.98
C PHE A 48 -13.36 12.49 13.73
N ASP A 49 -12.24 11.78 13.64
CA ASP A 49 -11.26 11.92 12.57
C ASP A 49 -11.50 10.98 11.38
N ILE A 50 -12.58 10.18 11.41
CA ILE A 50 -13.00 9.35 10.27
C ILE A 50 -13.20 10.24 9.04
N TRP A 51 -12.67 9.84 7.87
CA TRP A 51 -12.67 10.62 6.62
C TRP A 51 -11.86 11.92 6.65
N ALA A 52 -11.02 12.11 7.65
CA ALA A 52 -10.21 13.33 7.78
C ALA A 52 -9.26 13.55 6.59
N ASP A 53 -8.70 12.48 6.03
CA ASP A 53 -7.79 12.59 4.89
C ASP A 53 -8.49 13.11 3.63
N TRP A 54 -9.79 12.89 3.47
CA TRP A 54 -10.57 13.51 2.41
C TRP A 54 -10.89 14.97 2.75
N PHE A 55 -11.62 15.19 3.83
CA PHE A 55 -12.21 16.49 4.12
C PHE A 55 -11.18 17.56 4.46
N ASN A 56 -10.18 17.23 5.29
CA ASN A 56 -9.12 18.19 5.62
C ASN A 56 -8.26 18.47 4.40
N THR A 57 -7.89 17.45 3.61
CA THR A 57 -7.10 17.66 2.40
C THR A 57 -7.89 18.44 1.33
N ALA A 58 -9.20 18.22 1.21
CA ALA A 58 -10.06 18.98 0.32
C ALA A 58 -10.22 20.44 0.77
N TYR A 59 -10.22 20.69 2.08
CA TYR A 59 -10.17 22.04 2.65
C TYR A 59 -8.84 22.72 2.32
N TRP A 60 -7.72 22.07 2.58
CA TRP A 60 -6.39 22.60 2.23
C TRP A 60 -6.20 22.83 0.73
N ALA A 61 -6.86 22.01 -0.11
CA ALA A 61 -6.83 22.18 -1.56
C ALA A 61 -7.37 23.55 -2.02
N ARG A 62 -8.26 24.16 -1.23
CA ARG A 62 -8.90 25.46 -1.52
C ARG A 62 -8.16 26.64 -0.89
N ASP A 63 -7.25 26.37 0.04
CA ASP A 63 -6.45 27.38 0.71
C ASP A 63 -5.21 27.74 -0.12
N PRO A 64 -4.91 29.06 -0.33
CA PRO A 64 -3.65 29.48 -0.94
C PRO A 64 -2.40 28.92 -0.26
N GLY A 65 -2.44 28.73 1.08
CA GLY A 65 -1.36 28.19 1.89
C GLY A 65 -1.20 26.67 1.88
N THR A 66 -1.73 25.96 0.87
CA THR A 66 -1.67 24.48 0.75
C THR A 66 -0.30 23.91 1.06
N TYR A 67 0.78 24.50 0.56
CA TYR A 67 2.15 24.00 0.72
C TYR A 67 2.96 24.74 1.78
N ASP A 68 2.59 25.96 2.12
CA ASP A 68 3.29 26.81 3.09
C ASP A 68 2.72 26.62 4.51
N THR A 69 1.43 26.95 4.67
CA THR A 69 0.74 26.90 5.97
C THR A 69 0.47 25.47 6.39
N TRP A 70 -0.10 24.66 5.47
CA TRP A 70 -0.52 23.29 5.76
C TRP A 70 0.60 22.26 5.54
N ARG A 71 1.72 22.66 4.95
CA ARG A 71 2.89 21.81 4.69
C ARG A 71 2.53 20.45 4.09
N THR A 72 1.60 20.46 3.13
CA THR A 72 1.09 19.24 2.54
C THR A 72 2.14 18.53 1.69
N ILE A 73 2.10 17.20 1.68
CA ILE A 73 3.08 16.34 1.00
C ILE A 73 2.56 15.79 -0.34
N TYR A 74 1.30 16.08 -0.68
CA TYR A 74 0.68 15.55 -1.89
C TYR A 74 1.06 16.39 -3.12
N PRO A 75 1.26 15.75 -4.29
CA PRO A 75 1.39 16.46 -5.56
C PRO A 75 0.11 17.22 -5.95
N PRO A 76 0.21 18.24 -6.83
CA PRO A 76 -0.92 19.07 -7.26
C PRO A 76 -2.15 18.29 -7.76
N LEU A 77 -1.95 17.15 -8.44
CA LEU A 77 -3.06 16.32 -8.93
C LEU A 77 -4.04 15.92 -7.82
N SER A 78 -3.54 15.61 -6.63
CA SER A 78 -4.38 15.23 -5.49
C SER A 78 -5.36 16.34 -5.13
N PHE A 79 -4.89 17.58 -5.11
CA PHE A 79 -5.71 18.75 -4.80
C PHE A 79 -6.67 19.10 -5.92
N VAL A 80 -6.24 19.04 -7.18
CA VAL A 80 -7.12 19.21 -8.35
C VAL A 80 -8.24 18.17 -8.30
N PHE A 81 -7.93 16.91 -8.01
CA PHE A 81 -8.92 15.86 -7.88
C PHE A 81 -9.95 16.17 -6.78
N LEU A 82 -9.50 16.59 -5.59
CA LEU A 82 -10.37 16.94 -4.46
C LEU A 82 -11.23 18.19 -4.73
N GLN A 83 -10.71 19.15 -5.51
CA GLN A 83 -11.51 20.29 -5.99
C GLN A 83 -12.60 19.87 -6.99
N MET A 84 -12.29 18.94 -7.90
CA MET A 84 -13.24 18.47 -8.92
C MET A 84 -14.35 17.61 -8.36
N PHE A 85 -14.08 16.81 -7.32
CA PHE A 85 -15.02 15.84 -6.76
C PHE A 85 -15.58 16.25 -5.39
N GLY A 86 -15.23 17.43 -4.87
CA GLY A 86 -15.80 18.03 -3.68
C GLY A 86 -16.60 19.29 -3.98
N LEU A 87 -17.65 19.55 -3.21
CA LEU A 87 -18.50 20.74 -3.34
C LEU A 87 -17.85 21.93 -2.64
N GLU A 88 -17.51 22.98 -3.39
CA GLU A 88 -16.79 24.15 -2.89
C GLU A 88 -17.52 24.82 -1.73
N HIS A 89 -18.83 25.02 -1.84
CA HIS A 89 -19.65 25.71 -0.82
C HIS A 89 -19.75 24.97 0.52
N CYS A 90 -19.33 23.68 0.57
CA CYS A 90 -19.31 22.91 1.80
C CYS A 90 -18.08 23.19 2.68
N TYR A 91 -17.07 23.84 2.11
CA TYR A 91 -15.82 24.13 2.82
C TYR A 91 -15.79 25.59 3.26
N PRO A 92 -15.50 25.86 4.55
CA PRO A 92 -15.38 27.22 5.02
C PRO A 92 -14.22 27.94 4.33
N ILE A 93 -14.31 29.25 4.23
CA ILE A 93 -13.17 30.06 3.79
C ILE A 93 -12.06 29.90 4.84
N ALA A 94 -10.85 29.63 4.38
CA ALA A 94 -9.71 29.42 5.27
C ALA A 94 -9.34 30.75 5.97
N THR A 95 -9.77 30.87 7.20
CA THR A 95 -9.52 32.04 8.04
C THR A 95 -8.63 31.75 9.24
N GLY A 96 -8.16 30.51 9.37
CA GLY A 96 -7.43 30.07 10.55
C GLY A 96 -6.46 28.93 10.28
N THR A 97 -5.78 28.50 11.34
CA THR A 97 -4.79 27.41 11.34
C THR A 97 -5.36 26.12 11.92
N ASP A 98 -6.68 25.96 12.02
CA ASP A 98 -7.31 24.72 12.50
C ASP A 98 -7.20 23.63 11.42
N PRO A 99 -6.37 22.60 11.61
CA PRO A 99 -6.17 21.54 10.64
C PRO A 99 -7.41 20.66 10.44
N SER A 100 -8.36 20.69 11.37
CA SER A 100 -9.59 19.88 11.37
C SER A 100 -10.81 20.61 10.80
N ALA A 101 -10.67 21.87 10.38
CA ALA A 101 -11.79 22.68 9.88
C ALA A 101 -12.50 22.04 8.66
N GLY A 102 -11.79 21.26 7.86
CA GLY A 102 -12.37 20.50 6.76
C GLY A 102 -13.46 19.51 7.15
N LEU A 103 -13.41 18.99 8.38
CA LEU A 103 -14.38 18.00 8.86
C LEU A 103 -15.81 18.54 8.95
N MET A 104 -15.99 19.86 8.98
CA MET A 104 -17.29 20.50 8.92
C MET A 104 -18.04 20.22 7.61
N ALA A 105 -17.32 19.89 6.54
CA ALA A 105 -17.91 19.55 5.22
C ALA A 105 -18.61 18.18 5.18
N ARG A 106 -18.46 17.33 6.20
CA ARG A 106 -19.00 15.96 6.22
C ARG A 106 -20.50 15.86 5.95
N GLY A 107 -21.29 16.77 6.50
CA GLY A 107 -22.75 16.78 6.33
C GLY A 107 -23.21 17.33 4.97
N CYS A 108 -22.31 17.85 4.17
CA CYS A 108 -22.59 18.61 2.95
C CYS A 108 -21.95 17.97 1.71
N ASP A 109 -20.67 17.59 1.76
CA ASP A 109 -19.88 17.12 0.59
C ASP A 109 -20.11 15.63 0.30
N TRP A 110 -21.33 15.31 -0.10
CA TRP A 110 -21.72 13.95 -0.50
C TRP A 110 -20.99 13.41 -1.76
N PRO A 111 -20.57 14.23 -2.77
CA PRO A 111 -19.86 13.70 -3.92
C PRO A 111 -18.53 13.06 -3.56
N GLY A 112 -17.84 13.57 -2.52
CA GLY A 112 -16.62 12.97 -2.00
C GLY A 112 -16.85 11.52 -1.57
N TYR A 113 -17.91 11.27 -0.80
CA TYR A 113 -18.28 9.91 -0.38
C TYR A 113 -18.57 9.01 -1.58
N VAL A 114 -19.43 9.46 -2.50
CA VAL A 114 -19.80 8.68 -3.68
C VAL A 114 -18.56 8.35 -4.52
N THR A 115 -17.71 9.33 -4.76
CA THR A 115 -16.51 9.15 -5.57
C THR A 115 -15.59 8.08 -4.97
N LEU A 116 -15.26 8.19 -3.69
CA LEU A 116 -14.32 7.27 -3.08
C LEU A 116 -14.88 5.84 -2.98
N HIS A 117 -16.17 5.70 -2.63
CA HIS A 117 -16.84 4.40 -2.63
C HIS A 117 -16.92 3.78 -4.04
N ALA A 118 -17.16 4.60 -5.07
CA ALA A 118 -17.13 4.12 -6.46
C ALA A 118 -15.75 3.56 -6.83
N PHE A 119 -14.67 4.28 -6.51
CA PHE A 119 -13.29 3.78 -6.73
C PHE A 119 -13.00 2.52 -5.91
N PHE A 120 -13.49 2.43 -4.68
CA PHE A 120 -13.35 1.23 -3.85
C PHE A 120 -14.01 0.01 -4.50
N LEU A 121 -15.25 0.15 -4.99
CA LEU A 121 -15.95 -0.92 -5.71
C LEU A 121 -15.26 -1.27 -7.05
N ILE A 122 -14.79 -0.27 -7.79
CA ILE A 122 -14.00 -0.48 -9.00
C ILE A 122 -12.77 -1.31 -8.67
N ASN A 123 -12.05 -1.01 -7.58
CA ASN A 123 -10.88 -1.77 -7.15
C ASN A 123 -11.21 -3.23 -6.88
N ALA A 124 -12.32 -3.52 -6.17
CA ALA A 124 -12.77 -4.89 -5.92
C ALA A 124 -12.99 -5.67 -7.22
N VAL A 125 -13.63 -5.05 -8.21
CA VAL A 125 -13.87 -5.66 -9.52
C VAL A 125 -12.57 -5.87 -10.30
N LEU A 126 -11.67 -4.87 -10.31
CA LEU A 126 -10.40 -4.93 -11.04
C LEU A 126 -9.50 -6.04 -10.49
N VAL A 127 -9.31 -6.10 -9.16
CA VAL A 127 -8.47 -7.14 -8.54
C VAL A 127 -9.03 -8.53 -8.75
N TYR A 128 -10.36 -8.71 -8.65
CA TYR A 128 -10.99 -9.99 -8.96
C TYR A 128 -10.74 -10.43 -10.40
N ARG A 129 -10.90 -9.52 -11.38
CA ARG A 129 -10.64 -9.81 -12.79
C ARG A 129 -9.18 -10.17 -13.06
N ILE A 130 -8.24 -9.52 -12.38
CA ILE A 130 -6.81 -9.81 -12.50
C ILE A 130 -6.50 -11.19 -11.94
N TYR A 131 -6.90 -11.46 -10.70
CA TYR A 131 -6.60 -12.74 -10.06
C TYR A 131 -7.28 -13.90 -10.78
N LYS A 132 -8.49 -13.70 -11.34
CA LYS A 132 -9.15 -14.70 -12.17
C LYS A 132 -8.36 -15.08 -13.42
N LYS A 133 -7.58 -14.15 -14.00
CA LYS A 133 -6.69 -14.46 -15.13
C LYS A 133 -5.46 -15.27 -14.70
N ILE A 134 -5.02 -15.18 -13.46
CA ILE A 134 -3.82 -15.85 -12.94
C ILE A 134 -4.15 -17.22 -12.38
N ASP A 135 -5.12 -17.29 -11.48
CA ASP A 135 -5.65 -18.50 -10.88
C ASP A 135 -7.14 -18.33 -10.54
N PRO A 136 -8.05 -18.85 -11.38
CA PRO A 136 -9.49 -18.72 -11.17
C PRO A 136 -9.99 -19.29 -9.84
N ARG A 137 -9.28 -20.25 -9.26
CA ARG A 137 -9.72 -20.95 -8.01
C ARG A 137 -9.44 -20.11 -6.77
N SER A 138 -8.29 -19.47 -6.70
CA SER A 138 -7.90 -18.61 -5.58
C SER A 138 -8.43 -17.17 -5.72
N ALA A 139 -8.83 -16.77 -6.93
CA ALA A 139 -9.25 -15.41 -7.25
C ALA A 139 -10.32 -14.82 -6.32
N PRO A 140 -11.44 -15.49 -5.98
CA PRO A 140 -12.44 -14.89 -5.11
C PRO A 140 -11.90 -14.64 -3.71
N TRP A 141 -11.10 -15.55 -3.16
CA TRP A 141 -10.54 -15.44 -1.81
C TRP A 141 -9.51 -14.33 -1.70
N ARG A 142 -8.58 -14.24 -2.67
CA ARG A 142 -7.56 -13.20 -2.74
C ARG A 142 -8.16 -11.82 -3.00
N ALA A 143 -9.13 -11.74 -3.91
CA ALA A 143 -9.81 -10.49 -4.21
C ALA A 143 -10.61 -9.99 -3.00
N PHE A 144 -11.30 -10.88 -2.30
CA PHE A 144 -12.00 -10.55 -1.07
C PHE A 144 -11.03 -10.08 0.01
N ALA A 145 -9.96 -10.85 0.28
CA ALA A 145 -8.98 -10.52 1.30
C ALA A 145 -8.26 -9.19 1.05
N LEU A 146 -8.04 -8.81 -0.21
CA LEU A 146 -7.49 -7.49 -0.53
C LEU A 146 -8.54 -6.39 -0.46
N ALA A 147 -9.71 -6.56 -1.10
CA ALA A 147 -10.72 -5.52 -1.20
C ALA A 147 -11.42 -5.24 0.14
N ALA A 148 -11.74 -6.29 0.91
CA ALA A 148 -12.36 -6.17 2.23
C ALA A 148 -11.34 -6.35 3.38
N GLY A 149 -10.05 -6.35 3.06
CA GLY A 149 -8.98 -6.43 4.06
C GLY A 149 -8.66 -5.10 4.70
N LEU A 150 -8.01 -5.18 5.86
CA LEU A 150 -7.63 -4.04 6.67
C LEU A 150 -6.99 -2.89 5.88
N PRO A 151 -5.99 -3.11 4.96
CA PRO A 151 -5.36 -1.98 4.27
C PRO A 151 -6.32 -1.15 3.41
N MET A 152 -7.25 -1.82 2.72
CA MET A 152 -8.22 -1.12 1.86
C MET A 152 -9.35 -0.50 2.67
N LEU A 153 -9.80 -1.17 3.74
CA LEU A 153 -10.83 -0.65 4.63
C LEU A 153 -10.32 0.54 5.45
N ASP A 154 -9.07 0.50 5.94
CA ASP A 154 -8.43 1.62 6.62
C ASP A 154 -8.27 2.83 5.67
N GLY A 155 -7.83 2.59 4.43
CA GLY A 155 -7.81 3.64 3.41
C GLY A 155 -9.18 4.26 3.12
N LEU A 156 -10.25 3.46 3.17
CA LEU A 156 -11.63 3.94 3.02
C LEU A 156 -12.11 4.70 4.26
N GLU A 157 -11.84 4.17 5.44
CA GLU A 157 -12.17 4.80 6.74
C GLU A 157 -11.51 6.17 6.87
N ARG A 158 -10.25 6.29 6.49
CA ARG A 158 -9.52 7.56 6.44
C ARG A 158 -10.02 8.52 5.34
N GLY A 159 -10.80 8.04 4.37
CA GLY A 159 -11.14 8.82 3.18
C GLY A 159 -9.91 9.10 2.29
N ASN A 160 -8.91 8.21 2.29
CA ASN A 160 -7.60 8.48 1.70
C ASN A 160 -7.57 8.25 0.18
N LEU A 161 -6.88 9.13 -0.54
CA LEU A 161 -6.66 9.02 -1.99
C LEU A 161 -5.85 7.78 -2.42
N ILE A 162 -5.41 6.97 -1.46
CA ILE A 162 -4.84 5.65 -1.77
C ILE A 162 -5.80 4.80 -2.59
N ILE A 163 -7.10 4.89 -2.35
CA ILE A 163 -8.14 4.15 -3.08
C ILE A 163 -8.08 4.48 -4.58
N VAL A 164 -7.94 5.77 -4.91
CA VAL A 164 -7.83 6.24 -6.29
C VAL A 164 -6.46 5.86 -6.90
N SER A 165 -5.38 6.09 -6.16
CA SER A 165 -4.03 5.76 -6.63
C SER A 165 -3.84 4.26 -6.80
N PHE A 166 -4.51 3.43 -6.00
CA PHE A 166 -4.52 1.97 -6.15
C PHE A 166 -5.19 1.54 -7.46
N THR A 167 -6.33 2.16 -7.83
CA THR A 167 -6.95 1.94 -9.15
C THR A 167 -5.94 2.21 -10.27
N CYS A 168 -5.24 3.35 -10.20
CA CYS A 168 -4.23 3.70 -11.19
C CYS A 168 -3.07 2.70 -11.23
N LEU A 169 -2.55 2.27 -10.07
CA LEU A 169 -1.49 1.28 -9.98
C LEU A 169 -1.92 -0.07 -10.60
N VAL A 170 -3.12 -0.53 -10.27
CA VAL A 170 -3.67 -1.80 -10.80
C VAL A 170 -3.80 -1.76 -12.33
N LEU A 171 -4.25 -0.64 -12.88
CA LEU A 171 -4.37 -0.45 -14.33
C LEU A 171 -3.00 -0.27 -15.00
N ALA A 172 -2.03 0.37 -14.36
CA ALA A 172 -0.68 0.54 -14.88
C ALA A 172 0.08 -0.78 -14.98
N TYR A 173 0.03 -1.57 -13.92
CA TYR A 173 0.93 -2.72 -13.74
C TYR A 173 0.22 -4.08 -13.83
N GLY A 174 -1.10 -4.13 -13.71
CA GLY A 174 -1.90 -5.33 -13.91
C GLY A 174 -2.06 -5.72 -15.39
N PRO A 175 -2.50 -6.96 -15.69
CA PRO A 175 -2.63 -7.49 -17.05
C PRO A 175 -3.97 -7.12 -17.72
N LEU A 176 -4.67 -6.07 -17.30
CA LEU A 176 -5.97 -5.69 -17.86
C LEU A 176 -5.86 -4.86 -19.12
N LEU A 177 -4.95 -3.88 -19.12
CA LEU A 177 -4.77 -2.97 -20.25
C LEU A 177 -3.74 -3.52 -21.23
N ARG A 178 -4.11 -3.56 -22.51
CA ARG A 178 -3.21 -3.95 -23.62
C ARG A 178 -2.35 -2.78 -24.11
N SER A 179 -2.88 -1.55 -24.07
CA SER A 179 -2.18 -0.36 -24.54
C SER A 179 -1.08 0.07 -23.57
N ALA A 180 0.16 0.07 -24.01
CA ALA A 180 1.29 0.58 -23.25
C ALA A 180 1.12 2.07 -22.91
N ARG A 181 0.59 2.88 -23.84
CA ARG A 181 0.35 4.32 -23.62
C ARG A 181 -0.63 4.58 -22.48
N LEU A 182 -1.75 3.85 -22.43
CA LEU A 182 -2.69 3.96 -21.31
C LEU A 182 -2.05 3.54 -19.99
N ARG A 183 -1.23 2.49 -19.99
CA ARG A 183 -0.49 2.06 -18.80
C ARG A 183 0.50 3.11 -18.33
N TRP A 184 1.17 3.84 -19.22
CA TRP A 184 2.04 4.98 -18.86
C TRP A 184 1.25 6.10 -18.18
N VAL A 185 0.09 6.46 -18.74
CA VAL A 185 -0.80 7.48 -18.15
C VAL A 185 -1.23 7.05 -16.74
N PHE A 186 -1.69 5.82 -16.56
CA PHE A 186 -2.08 5.33 -15.23
C PHE A 186 -0.89 5.25 -14.26
N ALA A 187 0.32 4.92 -14.72
CA ALA A 187 1.51 4.99 -13.88
C ALA A 187 1.80 6.43 -13.45
N GLY A 188 1.72 7.37 -14.37
CA GLY A 188 1.88 8.80 -14.10
C GLY A 188 0.82 9.34 -13.13
N LEU A 189 -0.45 8.95 -13.28
CA LEU A 189 -1.51 9.29 -12.35
C LEU A 189 -1.23 8.73 -10.94
N ALA A 190 -0.85 7.45 -10.86
CA ALA A 190 -0.54 6.81 -9.58
C ALA A 190 0.56 7.57 -8.81
N ILE A 191 1.64 7.95 -9.49
CA ILE A 191 2.76 8.70 -8.92
C ILE A 191 2.32 10.10 -8.49
N ASN A 192 1.48 10.78 -9.28
CA ASN A 192 0.98 12.11 -8.96
C ASN A 192 -0.11 12.10 -7.87
N PHE A 193 -0.67 10.95 -7.50
CA PHE A 193 -1.45 10.81 -6.28
C PHE A 193 -0.58 10.49 -5.07
N LYS A 194 0.43 9.62 -5.24
CA LYS A 194 1.32 9.15 -4.17
C LYS A 194 2.75 9.04 -4.70
N VAL A 195 3.60 10.02 -4.40
CA VAL A 195 4.95 10.18 -4.95
C VAL A 195 5.82 8.92 -4.79
N TYR A 196 5.73 8.23 -3.67
CA TYR A 196 6.52 7.03 -3.42
C TYR A 196 6.24 5.87 -4.39
N LEU A 197 5.12 5.92 -5.16
CA LEU A 197 4.84 4.95 -6.22
C LEU A 197 5.79 5.04 -7.42
N ILE A 198 6.62 6.08 -7.49
CA ILE A 198 7.75 6.14 -8.44
C ILE A 198 8.70 4.93 -8.24
N ALA A 199 8.76 4.38 -7.04
CA ALA A 199 9.51 3.15 -6.74
C ALA A 199 9.07 1.94 -7.57
N ALA A 200 7.86 1.94 -8.14
CA ALA A 200 7.40 0.91 -9.06
C ALA A 200 8.04 1.00 -10.46
N LEU A 201 8.60 2.15 -10.84
CA LEU A 201 9.26 2.34 -12.14
C LEU A 201 10.68 1.78 -12.19
N PHE A 202 11.47 1.99 -11.13
CA PHE A 202 12.89 1.61 -11.11
C PHE A 202 13.11 0.11 -11.40
N PRO A 203 12.30 -0.82 -10.86
CA PRO A 203 12.46 -2.23 -11.16
C PRO A 203 12.27 -2.59 -12.64
N LEU A 204 11.54 -1.78 -13.41
CA LEU A 204 11.39 -1.97 -14.85
C LEU A 204 12.70 -1.72 -15.60
N LEU A 205 13.58 -0.86 -15.06
CA LEU A 205 14.94 -0.68 -15.57
C LEU A 205 15.75 -1.98 -15.42
N LEU A 206 15.57 -2.72 -14.34
CA LEU A 206 16.21 -4.03 -14.14
C LEU A 206 15.79 -5.03 -15.21
N ARG A 207 14.55 -4.91 -15.72
CA ARG A 207 14.02 -5.69 -16.85
C ARG A 207 14.34 -5.08 -18.21
N ARG A 208 15.16 -4.02 -18.27
CA ARG A 208 15.55 -3.30 -19.51
C ARG A 208 14.36 -2.76 -20.31
N LYS A 209 13.25 -2.48 -19.65
CA LYS A 209 12.07 -1.89 -20.29
C LYS A 209 12.18 -0.37 -20.39
N TRP A 210 13.27 0.13 -20.95
CA TRP A 210 13.64 1.56 -21.02
C TRP A 210 12.53 2.43 -21.61
N ARG A 211 12.01 2.05 -22.79
CA ARG A 211 10.93 2.79 -23.45
C ARG A 211 9.66 2.88 -22.59
N TRP A 212 9.40 1.84 -21.78
CA TRP A 212 8.26 1.85 -20.91
C TRP A 212 8.46 2.83 -19.74
N VAL A 213 9.63 2.85 -19.15
CA VAL A 213 10.01 3.78 -18.08
C VAL A 213 10.02 5.22 -18.59
N GLU A 214 10.63 5.46 -19.74
CA GLU A 214 10.63 6.77 -20.41
C GLU A 214 9.21 7.29 -20.63
N GLY A 215 8.33 6.47 -21.25
CA GLY A 215 6.93 6.86 -21.48
C GLY A 215 6.15 7.14 -20.19
N ALA A 216 6.40 6.35 -19.12
CA ALA A 216 5.77 6.58 -17.83
C ALA A 216 6.30 7.85 -17.14
N LEU A 217 7.61 8.14 -17.23
CA LEU A 217 8.19 9.38 -16.71
C LEU A 217 7.66 10.60 -17.45
N VAL A 218 7.60 10.55 -18.79
CA VAL A 218 7.00 11.63 -19.59
C VAL A 218 5.54 11.85 -19.18
N ALA A 219 4.75 10.79 -19.04
CA ALA A 219 3.37 10.90 -18.58
C ALA A 219 3.29 11.51 -17.16
N THR A 220 4.18 11.10 -16.25
CA THR A 220 4.26 11.65 -14.89
C THR A 220 4.52 13.15 -14.90
N VAL A 221 5.51 13.59 -15.67
CA VAL A 221 5.87 15.01 -15.78
C VAL A 221 4.73 15.81 -16.43
N MET A 222 4.12 15.30 -17.49
CA MET A 222 3.01 15.98 -18.16
C MET A 222 1.80 16.14 -17.24
N ILE A 223 1.42 15.10 -16.50
CA ILE A 223 0.33 15.14 -15.53
C ILE A 223 0.64 16.13 -14.41
N TYR A 224 1.88 16.11 -13.90
CA TYR A 224 2.34 17.08 -12.90
C TYR A 224 2.20 18.51 -13.42
N LEU A 225 2.74 18.82 -14.61
CA LEU A 225 2.69 20.17 -15.19
C LEU A 225 1.26 20.66 -15.43
N LEU A 226 0.38 19.78 -15.93
CA LEU A 226 -1.03 20.12 -16.14
C LEU A 226 -1.74 20.40 -14.80
N SER A 227 -1.53 19.57 -13.79
CA SER A 227 -2.13 19.78 -12.47
C SER A 227 -1.53 20.96 -11.73
N TYR A 228 -0.22 21.22 -11.90
CA TYR A 228 0.44 22.41 -11.39
C TYR A 228 -0.10 23.70 -12.05
N ALA A 229 -0.26 23.70 -13.39
CA ALA A 229 -0.84 24.83 -14.11
C ALA A 229 -2.28 25.13 -13.68
N TRP A 230 -3.04 24.08 -13.32
CA TRP A 230 -4.40 24.24 -12.79
C TRP A 230 -4.43 24.78 -11.37
N LEU A 231 -3.61 24.23 -10.48
CA LEU A 231 -3.59 24.58 -9.05
C LEU A 231 -2.84 25.89 -8.78
N GLY A 232 -1.84 26.24 -9.60
CA GLY A 232 -0.99 27.43 -9.47
C GLY A 232 0.04 27.37 -8.34
N ARG A 233 0.25 26.21 -7.69
CA ARG A 233 1.15 26.00 -6.53
C ARG A 233 1.57 24.55 -6.38
N GLY A 234 2.57 24.28 -5.54
CA GLY A 234 3.12 22.94 -5.32
C GLY A 234 4.29 22.66 -6.25
N THR A 235 5.35 23.45 -6.14
CA THR A 235 6.62 23.19 -6.84
C THR A 235 7.25 21.89 -6.34
N PRO A 236 8.10 21.22 -7.15
CA PRO A 236 8.80 20.03 -6.71
C PRO A 236 9.64 20.26 -5.43
N LYS A 237 10.19 21.47 -5.27
CA LYS A 237 10.97 21.82 -4.08
C LYS A 237 10.10 21.86 -2.83
N GLU A 238 8.96 22.56 -2.88
CA GLU A 238 8.00 22.62 -1.75
C GLU A 238 7.53 21.23 -1.34
N ILE A 239 7.19 20.37 -2.31
CA ILE A 239 6.75 19.00 -2.03
C ILE A 239 7.86 18.19 -1.35
N VAL A 240 9.10 18.27 -1.85
CA VAL A 240 10.25 17.53 -1.28
C VAL A 240 10.56 18.06 0.12
N ASP A 241 10.62 19.37 0.32
CA ASP A 241 10.89 19.98 1.64
C ASP A 241 9.81 19.57 2.65
N ASN A 242 8.55 19.54 2.25
CA ASN A 242 7.45 19.11 3.11
C ASN A 242 7.52 17.61 3.44
N ILE A 243 7.89 16.75 2.48
CA ILE A 243 8.09 15.31 2.72
C ILE A 243 9.22 15.08 3.72
N LEU A 244 10.34 15.80 3.59
CA LEU A 244 11.48 15.69 4.51
C LEU A 244 11.07 16.15 5.91
N SER A 245 10.41 17.31 6.02
CA SER A 245 9.89 17.84 7.30
C SER A 245 8.89 16.89 7.94
N PHE A 246 7.96 16.30 7.18
CA PHE A 246 7.00 15.33 7.68
C PHE A 246 7.69 14.07 8.23
N ASN A 247 8.71 13.58 7.53
CA ASN A 247 9.49 12.45 8.00
C ASN A 247 10.22 12.72 9.32
N ASP A 248 10.69 13.96 9.54
CA ASP A 248 11.33 14.36 10.79
C ASP A 248 10.30 14.49 11.93
N GLN A 249 9.08 14.97 11.62
CA GLN A 249 7.98 15.08 12.59
C GLN A 249 7.43 13.73 13.02
N LEU A 250 7.44 12.71 12.16
CA LEU A 250 7.10 11.33 12.53
C LEU A 250 8.03 10.78 13.62
N GLY A 251 9.23 11.36 13.79
CA GLY A 251 10.11 11.08 14.92
C GLY A 251 9.60 11.54 16.29
N ALA A 252 8.66 12.50 16.32
CA ALA A 252 7.95 12.95 17.53
C ALA A 252 6.57 12.28 17.68
N ALA A 253 6.39 11.12 17.05
CA ALA A 253 5.14 10.41 16.93
C ALA A 253 4.39 10.29 18.26
N GLN A 254 3.14 10.60 18.23
CA GLN A 254 2.24 10.32 19.32
C GLN A 254 2.01 8.81 19.40
N LEU A 255 1.67 8.30 20.58
CA LEU A 255 1.33 6.88 20.80
C LEU A 255 0.32 6.33 19.76
N LEU A 256 -0.45 7.21 19.22
CA LEU A 256 -1.57 7.04 18.30
C LEU A 256 -1.14 6.60 16.88
N ASP A 257 0.04 7.03 16.42
CA ASP A 257 0.58 6.66 15.13
C ASP A 257 1.09 5.20 15.09
N LEU A 258 1.13 4.55 16.27
CA LEU A 258 1.51 3.15 16.37
C LEU A 258 0.46 2.17 15.85
N TRP A 259 -0.83 2.51 15.87
CA TRP A 259 -1.87 1.47 15.76
C TRP A 259 -1.92 0.76 14.42
N TYR A 260 -1.68 1.48 13.34
CA TYR A 260 -1.60 0.86 12.03
C TYR A 260 -0.44 1.42 11.21
N ALA A 261 0.78 1.03 11.56
CA ALA A 261 2.00 1.38 10.87
C ALA A 261 2.51 0.23 9.97
N THR A 262 3.20 0.59 8.89
CA THR A 262 3.89 -0.37 8.01
C THR A 262 5.31 -0.66 8.50
N THR A 263 5.93 0.29 9.19
CA THR A 263 7.31 0.21 9.70
C THR A 263 7.37 0.34 11.21
N TYR A 264 8.55 0.07 11.77
CA TYR A 264 8.80 0.29 13.20
C TYR A 264 9.21 1.73 13.55
N ARG A 265 9.14 2.68 12.61
CA ARG A 265 9.63 4.04 12.84
C ARG A 265 8.95 4.73 14.03
N ALA A 266 7.63 4.67 14.08
CA ALA A 266 6.85 5.23 15.19
C ALA A 266 7.20 4.57 16.53
N LEU A 267 7.31 3.24 16.57
CA LEU A 267 7.71 2.50 17.76
C LEU A 267 9.13 2.87 18.22
N LEU A 268 10.09 2.95 17.31
CA LEU A 268 11.47 3.31 17.65
C LEU A 268 11.56 4.73 18.24
N SER A 269 10.77 5.66 17.71
CA SER A 269 10.66 7.02 18.27
C SER A 269 10.11 7.02 19.69
N LEU A 270 9.09 6.20 19.95
CA LEU A 270 8.48 6.10 21.27
C LEU A 270 9.35 5.37 22.29
N LEU A 271 10.14 4.37 21.87
CA LEU A 271 11.06 3.66 22.77
C LEU A 271 12.06 4.60 23.46
N GLY A 272 12.48 5.68 22.77
CA GLY A 272 13.36 6.71 23.32
C GLY A 272 12.65 7.88 24.02
N SER A 273 11.31 7.88 24.04
CA SER A 273 10.51 9.00 24.54
C SER A 273 10.12 8.82 26.00
N SER A 274 10.20 9.92 26.78
CA SER A 274 9.68 9.95 28.15
C SER A 274 8.14 9.87 28.23
N ASN A 275 7.44 10.10 27.12
CA ASN A 275 5.98 10.08 27.06
C ASN A 275 5.41 8.65 27.06
N PHE A 276 6.24 7.65 26.79
CA PHE A 276 5.83 6.25 26.82
C PHE A 276 6.84 5.45 27.68
N PRO A 277 6.45 5.01 28.88
CA PRO A 277 7.38 4.45 29.87
C PRO A 277 7.82 3.03 29.52
N MET A 278 8.29 2.77 28.30
CA MET A 278 8.77 1.45 27.89
C MET A 278 9.95 0.96 28.74
N MET A 279 10.80 1.89 29.19
CA MET A 279 11.92 1.54 30.07
C MET A 279 11.43 0.95 31.40
N ASP A 280 10.31 1.45 31.92
CA ASP A 280 9.70 0.96 33.18
C ASP A 280 8.98 -0.39 32.97
N ILE A 281 8.43 -0.62 31.76
CA ILE A 281 7.67 -1.84 31.46
C ILE A 281 8.59 -3.02 31.14
N ILE A 282 9.58 -2.85 30.26
CA ILE A 282 10.43 -3.93 29.76
C ILE A 282 11.89 -3.83 30.22
N GLY A 283 12.26 -2.76 30.91
CA GLY A 283 13.62 -2.47 31.39
C GLY A 283 14.52 -1.85 30.32
N SER A 284 15.44 -1.00 30.76
CA SER A 284 16.33 -0.23 29.89
C SER A 284 17.15 -1.14 28.93
N ARG A 285 17.69 -2.25 29.46
CA ARG A 285 18.48 -3.20 28.64
C ARG A 285 17.70 -3.76 27.45
N ASN A 286 16.39 -4.06 27.63
CA ASN A 286 15.56 -4.60 26.56
C ASN A 286 15.18 -3.49 25.54
N VAL A 287 14.98 -2.25 26.02
CA VAL A 287 14.81 -1.09 25.13
C VAL A 287 16.05 -0.88 24.28
N ASP A 288 17.25 -0.87 24.86
CA ASP A 288 18.52 -0.71 24.13
C ASP A 288 18.70 -1.84 23.10
N LEU A 289 18.36 -3.08 23.48
CA LEU A 289 18.41 -4.21 22.57
C LEU A 289 17.45 -4.04 21.39
N LEU A 290 16.23 -3.57 21.60
CA LEU A 290 15.25 -3.35 20.53
C LEU A 290 15.68 -2.20 19.61
N LEU A 291 16.25 -1.13 20.16
CA LEU A 291 16.77 0.00 19.38
C LEU A 291 17.91 -0.40 18.42
N VAL A 292 18.65 -1.48 18.73
CA VAL A 292 19.70 -2.03 17.85
C VAL A 292 19.14 -3.12 16.93
N LEU A 293 18.34 -4.05 17.47
CA LEU A 293 17.87 -5.25 16.75
C LEU A 293 16.89 -4.89 15.62
N ILE A 294 15.94 -3.99 15.87
CA ILE A 294 14.93 -3.63 14.88
C ILE A 294 15.57 -3.00 13.63
N PRO A 295 16.44 -1.96 13.73
CA PRO A 295 17.15 -1.44 12.58
C PRO A 295 18.04 -2.48 11.89
N ALA A 296 18.71 -3.36 12.64
CA ALA A 296 19.56 -4.40 12.07
C ALA A 296 18.75 -5.37 11.20
N ILE A 297 17.56 -5.80 11.66
CA ILE A 297 16.64 -6.62 10.87
C ILE A 297 16.18 -5.85 9.63
N GLN A 298 15.79 -4.59 9.77
CA GLN A 298 15.35 -3.76 8.65
C GLN A 298 16.44 -3.63 7.58
N TYR A 299 17.68 -3.28 7.97
CA TYR A 299 18.80 -3.18 7.03
C TYR A 299 19.13 -4.52 6.36
N THR A 300 19.02 -5.63 7.08
CA THR A 300 19.21 -6.97 6.52
C THR A 300 18.17 -7.27 5.44
N VAL A 301 16.91 -6.91 5.66
CA VAL A 301 15.84 -7.08 4.69
C VAL A 301 16.05 -6.15 3.48
N GLN A 302 16.42 -4.90 3.69
CA GLN A 302 16.74 -3.98 2.61
C GLN A 302 17.90 -4.49 1.76
N ALA A 303 18.98 -4.97 2.39
CA ALA A 303 20.11 -5.58 1.69
C ALA A 303 19.69 -6.81 0.88
N SER A 304 18.79 -7.64 1.40
CA SER A 304 18.25 -8.80 0.67
C SER A 304 17.43 -8.40 -0.56
N LEU A 305 16.63 -7.33 -0.49
CA LEU A 305 15.89 -6.80 -1.62
C LEU A 305 16.82 -6.21 -2.68
N ILE A 306 17.88 -5.51 -2.25
CA ILE A 306 18.93 -4.99 -3.16
C ILE A 306 19.65 -6.16 -3.85
N ALA A 307 20.02 -7.20 -3.11
CA ALA A 307 20.62 -8.41 -3.69
C ALA A 307 19.69 -9.08 -4.73
N ALA A 308 18.39 -9.15 -4.43
CA ALA A 308 17.39 -9.64 -5.36
C ALA A 308 17.29 -8.75 -6.61
N ALA A 309 17.36 -7.42 -6.47
CA ALA A 309 17.38 -6.49 -7.60
C ALA A 309 18.63 -6.69 -8.48
N VAL A 310 19.80 -6.89 -7.88
CA VAL A 310 21.02 -7.24 -8.62
C VAL A 310 20.86 -8.57 -9.37
N ALA A 311 20.29 -9.59 -8.74
CA ALA A 311 20.02 -10.87 -9.38
C ALA A 311 19.05 -10.73 -10.56
N ILE A 312 18.01 -9.90 -10.45
CA ILE A 312 17.10 -9.57 -11.55
C ILE A 312 17.84 -8.87 -12.69
N TRP A 313 18.73 -7.93 -12.39
CA TRP A 313 19.53 -7.25 -13.39
C TRP A 313 20.41 -8.23 -14.19
N LEU A 314 20.95 -9.24 -13.51
CA LEU A 314 21.77 -10.29 -14.15
C LEU A 314 20.90 -11.24 -15.00
N ARG A 315 19.67 -11.54 -14.59
CA ARG A 315 18.74 -12.49 -15.25
C ARG A 315 17.31 -11.92 -15.33
N PRO A 316 17.10 -10.87 -16.15
CA PRO A 316 15.85 -10.12 -16.15
C PRO A 316 14.63 -10.92 -16.63
N GLU A 317 14.82 -11.96 -17.45
CA GLU A 317 13.76 -12.77 -18.04
C GLU A 317 13.16 -13.83 -17.11
N VAL A 318 13.86 -14.19 -16.04
CA VAL A 318 13.51 -15.33 -15.19
C VAL A 318 12.46 -15.00 -14.14
N VAL A 319 12.46 -13.75 -13.65
CA VAL A 319 11.57 -13.30 -12.56
C VAL A 319 10.32 -12.66 -13.15
N PRO A 320 9.10 -13.04 -12.70
CA PRO A 320 7.86 -12.44 -13.17
C PRO A 320 7.83 -10.92 -12.95
N LEU A 321 7.27 -10.16 -13.90
CA LEU A 321 7.27 -8.70 -13.87
C LEU A 321 6.60 -8.12 -12.60
N TYR A 322 5.48 -8.71 -12.16
CA TYR A 322 4.79 -8.26 -10.95
C TYR A 322 5.65 -8.39 -9.69
N ARG A 323 6.48 -9.46 -9.59
CA ARG A 323 7.43 -9.63 -8.47
C ARG A 323 8.55 -8.60 -8.53
N VAL A 324 9.05 -8.31 -9.74
CA VAL A 324 10.08 -7.29 -9.95
C VAL A 324 9.59 -5.91 -9.46
N ILE A 325 8.36 -5.53 -9.84
CA ILE A 325 7.74 -4.28 -9.40
C ILE A 325 7.54 -4.28 -7.87
N ASN A 326 7.09 -5.41 -7.32
CA ASN A 326 6.86 -5.54 -5.89
C ASN A 326 8.13 -5.35 -5.06
N ILE A 327 9.28 -5.81 -5.52
CA ILE A 327 10.58 -5.60 -4.86
C ILE A 327 10.88 -4.12 -4.69
N GLY A 328 10.66 -3.31 -5.72
CA GLY A 328 10.86 -1.86 -5.63
C GLY A 328 9.90 -1.18 -4.68
N LEU A 329 8.62 -1.54 -4.75
CA LEU A 329 7.60 -1.01 -3.83
C LEU A 329 7.88 -1.40 -2.39
N MET A 330 8.21 -2.66 -2.12
CA MET A 330 8.54 -3.12 -0.77
C MET A 330 9.76 -2.40 -0.22
N LEU A 331 10.82 -2.21 -1.02
CA LEU A 331 12.00 -1.46 -0.59
C LEU A 331 11.64 -0.03 -0.17
N ALA A 332 10.80 0.67 -0.92
CA ALA A 332 10.34 2.01 -0.56
C ALA A 332 9.50 2.01 0.71
N LEU A 333 8.49 1.11 0.80
CA LEU A 333 7.52 1.09 1.89
C LEU A 333 8.08 0.60 3.23
N ILE A 334 9.16 -0.22 3.24
CA ILE A 334 9.85 -0.59 4.49
C ILE A 334 10.91 0.43 4.92
N THR A 335 11.26 1.38 4.04
CA THR A 335 12.27 2.40 4.32
C THR A 335 11.67 3.64 4.99
N SER A 336 10.48 4.04 4.57
CA SER A 336 9.79 5.22 5.08
C SER A 336 8.36 4.86 5.48
N GLU A 337 7.89 5.39 6.61
CA GLU A 337 6.49 5.22 7.03
C GLU A 337 5.56 5.99 6.08
N ALA A 338 4.51 5.32 5.64
CA ALA A 338 3.55 5.88 4.72
C ALA A 338 2.09 5.49 5.06
N GLY A 339 1.88 4.98 6.28
CA GLY A 339 0.60 4.50 6.77
C GLY A 339 0.30 3.04 6.41
N GLY A 340 -0.44 2.35 7.28
CA GLY A 340 -0.74 0.92 7.14
C GLY A 340 -1.53 0.57 5.87
N TYR A 341 -2.41 1.46 5.41
CA TYR A 341 -3.17 1.28 4.17
C TYR A 341 -2.28 1.08 2.93
N THR A 342 -1.01 1.54 2.95
CA THR A 342 -0.08 1.34 1.83
C THR A 342 0.30 -0.12 1.60
N GLN A 343 0.05 -0.99 2.57
CA GLN A 343 0.23 -2.44 2.45
C GLN A 343 -0.61 -3.02 1.31
N ALA A 344 -1.74 -2.40 0.94
CA ALA A 344 -2.55 -2.80 -0.20
C ALA A 344 -1.75 -2.93 -1.50
N TYR A 345 -0.76 -2.05 -1.72
CA TYR A 345 0.03 -2.04 -2.94
C TYR A 345 0.88 -3.30 -3.11
N PHE A 346 1.62 -3.71 -2.08
CA PHE A 346 2.46 -4.90 -2.20
C PHE A 346 1.65 -6.19 -2.05
N ILE A 347 0.59 -6.21 -1.23
CA ILE A 347 -0.34 -7.35 -1.11
C ILE A 347 -0.96 -7.66 -2.47
N PHE A 348 -1.33 -6.65 -3.25
CA PHE A 348 -1.84 -6.84 -4.62
C PHE A 348 -0.89 -7.71 -5.46
N PHE A 349 0.40 -7.42 -5.46
CA PHE A 349 1.38 -8.18 -6.23
C PHE A 349 1.68 -9.55 -5.62
N ILE A 350 1.64 -9.68 -4.28
CA ILE A 350 1.80 -10.98 -3.61
C ILE A 350 0.67 -11.93 -4.02
N PHE A 351 -0.56 -11.46 -4.07
CA PHE A 351 -1.69 -12.27 -4.49
C PHE A 351 -1.68 -12.60 -6.00
N MET A 352 -0.81 -12.01 -6.79
CA MET A 352 -0.53 -12.47 -8.16
C MET A 352 0.44 -13.67 -8.20
N GLU A 353 1.12 -13.99 -7.10
CA GLU A 353 2.03 -15.12 -7.03
C GLU A 353 1.31 -16.46 -7.08
N ARG A 354 1.94 -17.46 -7.72
CA ARG A 354 1.47 -18.83 -7.68
C ARG A 354 1.93 -19.51 -6.41
N TRP A 355 1.14 -20.43 -5.88
CA TRP A 355 1.40 -21.17 -4.65
C TRP A 355 2.57 -22.14 -4.81
N LYS A 356 3.81 -21.63 -4.91
CA LYS A 356 5.02 -22.42 -5.20
C LYS A 356 6.20 -21.99 -4.35
N GLY A 357 6.83 -22.98 -3.67
CA GLY A 357 7.97 -22.72 -2.80
C GLY A 357 7.60 -22.12 -1.44
N PHE A 358 8.44 -22.35 -0.42
CA PHE A 358 8.15 -21.95 0.96
C PHE A 358 7.99 -20.43 1.10
N GLY A 359 8.94 -19.63 0.59
CA GLY A 359 8.92 -18.18 0.76
C GLY A 359 7.68 -17.53 0.13
N ILE A 360 7.25 -17.98 -1.06
CA ILE A 360 6.02 -17.45 -1.70
C ILE A 360 4.77 -17.87 -0.94
N LYS A 361 4.71 -19.12 -0.45
CA LYS A 361 3.59 -19.61 0.37
C LYS A 361 3.48 -18.81 1.66
N TRP A 362 4.61 -18.56 2.33
CA TRP A 362 4.66 -17.69 3.50
C TRP A 362 4.15 -16.28 3.19
N ALA A 363 4.65 -15.65 2.10
CA ALA A 363 4.23 -14.31 1.72
C ALA A 363 2.71 -14.22 1.46
N ILE A 364 2.11 -15.24 0.81
CA ILE A 364 0.66 -15.28 0.57
C ILE A 364 -0.10 -15.40 1.90
N VAL A 365 0.29 -16.33 2.78
CA VAL A 365 -0.36 -16.49 4.10
C VAL A 365 -0.23 -15.23 4.93
N ALA A 366 0.97 -14.66 4.98
CA ALA A 366 1.23 -13.42 5.72
C ALA A 366 0.45 -12.22 5.16
N ALA A 367 0.23 -12.16 3.83
CA ALA A 367 -0.63 -11.16 3.21
C ALA A 367 -2.10 -11.28 3.65
N TYR A 368 -2.63 -12.51 3.78
CA TYR A 368 -3.93 -12.73 4.39
C TYR A 368 -3.98 -12.29 5.86
N VAL A 369 -2.93 -12.58 6.64
CA VAL A 369 -2.83 -12.15 8.05
C VAL A 369 -2.86 -10.62 8.16
N LEU A 370 -2.09 -9.91 7.33
CA LEU A 370 -2.12 -8.44 7.26
C LEU A 370 -3.48 -7.88 6.80
N SER A 371 -4.28 -8.68 6.10
CA SER A 371 -5.61 -8.28 5.65
C SER A 371 -6.68 -8.44 6.74
N ILE A 372 -6.39 -9.07 7.88
CA ILE A 372 -7.37 -9.27 8.96
C ILE A 372 -7.64 -7.95 9.67
N PRO A 373 -8.88 -7.40 9.63
CA PRO A 373 -9.23 -6.15 10.28
C PRO A 373 -9.56 -6.33 11.77
N LEU A 374 -8.70 -7.06 12.47
CA LEU A 374 -8.77 -7.32 13.91
C LEU A 374 -7.40 -7.13 14.54
N ASP A 375 -7.43 -6.86 15.85
CA ASP A 375 -6.23 -6.85 16.65
C ASP A 375 -6.46 -7.56 18.00
N ILE A 376 -5.38 -7.90 18.68
CA ILE A 376 -5.42 -8.60 19.97
C ILE A 376 -5.06 -7.57 21.06
N PRO A 377 -5.98 -7.28 22.01
CA PRO A 377 -5.68 -6.39 23.10
C PRO A 377 -4.70 -7.04 24.09
N LEU A 378 -3.65 -6.32 24.42
CA LEU A 378 -2.66 -6.73 25.44
C LEU A 378 -3.02 -6.13 26.80
N ASP A 379 -3.46 -4.87 26.81
CA ASP A 379 -3.86 -4.16 28.01
C ASP A 379 -4.92 -3.11 27.68
N ARG A 380 -5.65 -2.65 28.69
CA ARG A 380 -6.74 -1.70 28.55
C ARG A 380 -6.36 -0.37 29.19
N SER A 381 -6.47 0.72 28.40
CA SER A 381 -6.39 2.07 28.94
C SER A 381 -7.70 2.48 29.63
N LEU A 382 -7.66 3.63 30.30
CA LEU A 382 -8.87 4.24 30.85
C LEU A 382 -9.81 4.67 29.71
N PRO A 383 -11.15 4.57 29.93
CA PRO A 383 -12.12 5.08 28.98
C PRO A 383 -11.99 6.60 28.86
N VAL A 384 -12.06 7.10 27.62
CA VAL A 384 -11.94 8.53 27.30
C VAL A 384 -13.18 8.96 26.52
N VAL A 385 -13.75 10.10 26.94
CA VAL A 385 -14.85 10.73 26.19
C VAL A 385 -14.26 11.41 24.95
N ARG A 386 -14.80 11.08 23.77
CA ARG A 386 -14.40 11.64 22.48
C ARG A 386 -15.59 12.16 21.70
N PRO A 387 -15.42 13.19 20.85
CA PRO A 387 -16.43 13.53 19.87
C PRO A 387 -16.72 12.34 18.95
N ALA A 388 -18.00 12.10 18.67
CA ALA A 388 -18.40 11.08 17.72
C ALA A 388 -18.23 11.55 16.27
N TYR A 389 -18.39 10.62 15.32
CA TYR A 389 -18.42 10.97 13.90
C TYR A 389 -19.48 12.01 13.55
N PHE A 390 -20.68 11.87 14.12
CA PHE A 390 -21.75 12.85 13.94
C PHE A 390 -21.55 14.06 14.84
N PRO A 391 -21.72 15.29 14.32
CA PRO A 391 -21.50 16.51 15.09
C PRO A 391 -22.40 16.58 16.34
N ASN A 392 -21.89 17.22 17.39
CA ASN A 392 -22.58 17.44 18.66
C ASN A 392 -22.94 16.18 19.47
N THR A 393 -22.35 15.04 19.14
CA THR A 393 -22.47 13.83 19.93
C THR A 393 -21.10 13.41 20.49
N THR A 394 -21.11 12.77 21.66
CA THR A 394 -19.92 12.21 22.29
C THR A 394 -20.10 10.73 22.56
N ILE A 395 -19.03 9.98 22.51
CA ILE A 395 -18.98 8.57 22.85
C ILE A 395 -17.84 8.29 23.80
N ILE A 396 -17.93 7.17 24.52
CA ILE A 396 -16.84 6.70 25.38
C ILE A 396 -16.04 5.69 24.57
N VAL A 397 -14.77 6.02 24.32
CA VAL A 397 -13.84 5.16 23.60
C VAL A 397 -12.91 4.46 24.59
N ASN A 398 -12.83 3.15 24.50
CA ASN A 398 -11.89 2.35 25.26
C ASN A 398 -10.66 2.11 24.39
N TYR A 399 -9.53 2.70 24.72
CA TYR A 399 -8.27 2.44 24.06
C TYR A 399 -7.58 1.22 24.67
N TYR A 400 -6.98 0.43 23.80
CA TYR A 400 -6.23 -0.75 24.18
C TYR A 400 -4.81 -0.65 23.65
N ILE A 401 -3.84 -1.16 24.39
CA ILE A 401 -2.53 -1.49 23.83
C ILE A 401 -2.72 -2.77 23.04
N MET A 402 -2.50 -2.71 21.72
CA MET A 402 -2.73 -3.82 20.80
C MET A 402 -1.43 -4.51 20.41
N LEU A 403 -1.52 -5.79 20.08
CA LEU A 403 -0.39 -6.60 19.59
C LEU A 403 0.05 -6.19 18.18
N GLY A 404 -0.89 -5.76 17.35
CA GLY A 404 -0.65 -5.48 15.93
C GLY A 404 0.49 -4.51 15.64
N PRO A 405 0.61 -3.35 16.32
CA PRO A 405 1.71 -2.41 16.15
C PRO A 405 3.10 -3.02 16.31
N PHE A 406 3.22 -4.04 17.12
CA PHE A 406 4.49 -4.76 17.37
C PHE A 406 4.75 -5.87 16.36
N VAL A 407 3.71 -6.50 15.84
CA VAL A 407 3.83 -7.71 15.00
C VAL A 407 3.66 -7.41 13.50
N ARG A 408 2.78 -6.48 13.11
CA ARG A 408 2.54 -6.18 11.68
C ARG A 408 3.79 -5.71 10.94
N PRO A 409 4.59 -4.76 11.44
CA PRO A 409 5.83 -4.38 10.77
C PRO A 409 6.80 -5.57 10.62
N LEU A 410 6.87 -6.46 11.60
CA LEU A 410 7.68 -7.68 11.50
C LEU A 410 7.17 -8.60 10.39
N ILE A 411 5.86 -8.81 10.29
CA ILE A 411 5.25 -9.59 9.20
C ILE A 411 5.61 -8.97 7.84
N VAL A 412 5.52 -7.65 7.69
CA VAL A 412 5.92 -6.94 6.47
C VAL A 412 7.38 -7.20 6.13
N LEU A 413 8.29 -7.12 7.11
CA LEU A 413 9.72 -7.41 6.91
C LEU A 413 9.94 -8.88 6.51
N THR A 414 9.23 -9.83 7.15
CA THR A 414 9.34 -11.26 6.78
C THR A 414 8.81 -11.56 5.38
N ILE A 415 7.75 -10.88 4.94
CA ILE A 415 7.24 -10.95 3.56
C ILE A 415 8.32 -10.44 2.58
N ALA A 416 8.88 -9.27 2.84
CA ALA A 416 9.91 -8.66 2.00
C ALA A 416 11.13 -9.58 1.86
N PHE A 417 11.61 -10.13 2.97
CA PHE A 417 12.71 -11.09 3.00
C PHE A 417 12.37 -12.36 2.23
N ALA A 418 11.17 -12.92 2.43
CA ALA A 418 10.73 -14.14 1.75
C ALA A 418 10.63 -13.96 0.21
N ILE A 419 10.13 -12.83 -0.26
CA ILE A 419 10.09 -12.47 -1.68
C ILE A 419 11.50 -12.28 -2.25
N ALA A 420 12.41 -11.63 -1.51
CA ALA A 420 13.81 -11.49 -1.89
C ALA A 420 14.50 -12.86 -2.03
N CYS A 421 14.39 -13.72 -1.02
CA CYS A 421 14.94 -15.07 -1.02
C CYS A 421 14.35 -15.94 -2.15
N ALA A 422 13.03 -15.87 -2.37
CA ALA A 422 12.39 -16.59 -3.48
C ALA A 422 12.90 -16.11 -4.84
N THR A 423 13.16 -14.83 -4.99
CA THR A 423 13.74 -14.26 -6.22
C THR A 423 15.17 -14.71 -6.43
N LEU A 424 16.01 -14.60 -5.43
CA LEU A 424 17.40 -15.10 -5.48
C LEU A 424 17.46 -16.58 -5.83
N ARG A 425 16.61 -17.40 -5.19
CA ARG A 425 16.50 -18.84 -5.47
C ARG A 425 16.08 -19.08 -6.93
N THR A 426 15.11 -18.32 -7.44
CA THR A 426 14.65 -18.47 -8.83
C THR A 426 15.79 -18.24 -9.81
N VAL A 427 16.55 -17.15 -9.63
CA VAL A 427 17.71 -16.81 -10.46
C VAL A 427 18.82 -17.84 -10.32
N TRP A 428 19.10 -18.29 -9.09
CA TRP A 428 20.10 -19.31 -8.80
C TRP A 428 19.82 -20.65 -9.51
N LEU A 429 18.58 -21.13 -9.42
CA LEU A 429 18.16 -22.38 -10.05
C LEU A 429 18.24 -22.28 -11.58
N ASP A 430 17.87 -21.14 -12.18
CA ASP A 430 18.01 -20.91 -13.60
C ASP A 430 19.47 -20.88 -14.02
N SER A 431 20.34 -20.23 -13.26
CA SER A 431 21.79 -20.18 -13.54
C SER A 431 22.44 -21.55 -13.52
N ARG A 432 22.01 -22.43 -12.61
CA ARG A 432 22.46 -23.82 -12.57
C ARG A 432 21.96 -24.66 -13.73
N ALA A 433 20.68 -24.50 -14.10
CA ALA A 433 20.06 -25.31 -15.14
C ALA A 433 20.51 -24.92 -16.56
N ASN A 434 20.72 -23.63 -16.81
CA ASN A 434 20.93 -23.08 -18.14
C ASN A 434 22.33 -22.50 -18.37
N GLY A 435 23.25 -22.70 -17.41
CA GLY A 435 24.60 -22.14 -17.48
C GLY A 435 24.63 -20.62 -17.38
N TRP A 436 25.78 -20.09 -17.04
CA TRP A 436 25.96 -18.63 -16.90
C TRP A 436 26.24 -17.95 -18.23
N ARG A 437 26.94 -18.63 -19.17
CA ARG A 437 27.45 -18.07 -20.42
C ARG A 437 26.38 -17.84 -21.47
N ASP A 438 25.39 -18.71 -21.58
CA ASP A 438 24.40 -18.68 -22.68
C ASP A 438 23.35 -17.60 -22.55
N ARG A 439 23.42 -16.80 -21.46
CA ARG A 439 22.42 -15.76 -21.16
C ARG A 439 23.04 -14.47 -20.70
N TRP A 440 24.14 -14.12 -21.31
CA TRP A 440 24.77 -12.83 -21.04
C TRP A 440 23.83 -11.69 -21.44
N ARG A 441 23.73 -10.68 -20.58
CA ARG A 441 22.84 -9.51 -20.72
C ARG A 441 22.91 -8.75 -22.05
N PHE A 442 23.91 -9.01 -22.88
CA PHE A 442 24.12 -8.42 -24.21
C PHE A 442 23.86 -9.39 -25.37
N ALA A 443 23.44 -10.63 -25.12
CA ALA A 443 23.05 -11.55 -26.18
C ALA A 443 21.80 -11.01 -26.88
N PRO A 444 21.84 -10.80 -28.21
CA PRO A 444 20.76 -10.14 -28.96
C PRO A 444 19.46 -10.96 -29.07
N ASP A 445 19.50 -12.27 -28.85
CA ASP A 445 18.38 -13.18 -29.12
C ASP A 445 17.98 -14.03 -27.88
N VAL A 446 17.62 -13.38 -26.78
CA VAL A 446 16.94 -14.12 -25.73
C VAL A 446 15.44 -14.14 -26.04
N THR A 447 15.00 -15.19 -26.75
CA THR A 447 13.56 -15.48 -26.86
C THR A 447 12.93 -15.53 -25.48
N PRO A 448 11.84 -14.77 -25.22
CA PRO A 448 11.16 -14.79 -23.94
C PRO A 448 10.70 -16.21 -23.66
N ARG A 449 11.21 -16.82 -22.58
CA ARG A 449 10.70 -18.13 -22.16
C ARG A 449 9.31 -17.99 -21.57
N VAL A 450 8.54 -19.02 -21.81
CA VAL A 450 7.17 -19.43 -21.46
C VAL A 450 6.49 -18.77 -20.22
N THR A 451 7.19 -18.09 -19.35
CA THR A 451 6.59 -17.40 -18.17
C THR A 451 5.96 -16.04 -18.51
N ASP A 452 6.51 -15.30 -19.46
CA ASP A 452 5.85 -14.08 -19.98
C ASP A 452 4.91 -14.46 -21.14
N ALA A 453 5.26 -15.47 -21.94
CA ALA A 453 4.40 -16.04 -22.97
C ALA A 453 3.14 -16.72 -22.41
N ALA A 454 3.14 -17.20 -21.15
CA ALA A 454 1.90 -17.70 -20.53
C ALA A 454 0.93 -16.56 -20.15
N LEU A 455 1.43 -15.38 -19.84
CA LEU A 455 0.60 -14.19 -19.64
C LEU A 455 0.23 -13.49 -20.94
N ASP A 456 1.17 -13.48 -21.92
CA ASP A 456 0.96 -12.89 -23.25
C ASP A 456 0.29 -13.88 -24.22
N GLY A 457 0.57 -15.16 -24.15
CA GLY A 457 0.05 -16.19 -25.05
C GLY A 457 -1.36 -16.68 -24.71
N GLN A 458 -1.80 -16.60 -23.44
CA GLN A 458 -3.22 -16.79 -23.11
C GLN A 458 -4.09 -15.63 -23.62
N ALA A 459 -3.51 -14.45 -23.82
CA ALA A 459 -4.19 -13.33 -24.47
C ALA A 459 -4.28 -13.49 -25.98
N ALA A 460 -3.31 -14.17 -26.63
CA ALA A 460 -3.34 -14.45 -28.07
C ALA A 460 -4.25 -15.64 -28.43
N ALA A 461 -4.22 -16.72 -27.66
CA ALA A 461 -5.07 -17.89 -27.90
C ALA A 461 -6.58 -17.65 -27.71
N SER A 462 -6.95 -16.60 -26.96
CA SER A 462 -8.36 -16.19 -26.85
C SER A 462 -8.81 -15.24 -27.99
N ALA A 463 -7.92 -14.76 -28.81
CA ALA A 463 -8.22 -13.89 -29.97
C ALA A 463 -8.47 -14.70 -31.26
N ASP A 464 -7.88 -15.91 -31.37
CA ASP A 464 -8.09 -16.81 -32.51
C ASP A 464 -9.29 -17.75 -32.35
N ALA A 465 -9.99 -17.71 -31.22
CA ALA A 465 -11.20 -18.48 -30.95
C ALA A 465 -12.51 -17.66 -31.04
N ARG A 466 -12.49 -16.55 -31.81
CA ARG A 466 -13.69 -15.77 -32.11
C ARG A 466 -13.78 -15.47 -33.59
#